data_a2fc52712a185b58baec8ae741b06919
#
_entry.id   a2fc52712a185b58baec8ae741b06919
#
_cell.length_a   1.000
_cell.length_b   1.000
_cell.length_c   1.000
_cell.angle_alpha   90.00
_cell.angle_beta   90.00
_cell.angle_gamma   90.00
#
_symmetry.space_group_name_H-M   'P 1'
#
loop_
_entity.id
_entity.type
_entity.pdbx_description
1 polymer ?
#
loop_
_entity_poly.entity_id
_entity_poly.type
_entity_poly.pdbx_seq_one_letter_code
_entity_poly.pdbx_strand_id
1 'polypeptide(L)'
;MSALNAGLASRLKRDANGLFAAVVQERGTGQVLMVAWMNDDALARTLETRQATYYSRSRGEQWVKGATSGHTQYVHSVRLDCDGDTVLLEVDQVGAACHTGDDSCFDADVLLAPEK
;
A
#
# COMPACT_ATOMS: atom_id res chain seq x y z
N MET A 1 -6.33 9.94 17.56
CA MET A 1 -5.69 10.09 16.26
C MET A 1 -4.27 9.55 16.32
N SER A 2 -3.93 8.68 15.41
CA SER A 2 -2.59 8.10 15.37
C SER A 2 -1.57 9.09 14.83
N ALA A 3 -0.37 9.04 15.37
CA ALA A 3 0.76 9.79 14.84
C ALA A 3 1.91 8.81 14.63
N LEU A 4 2.73 9.08 13.62
CA LEU A 4 3.94 8.28 13.42
C LEU A 4 4.92 8.50 14.56
N ASN A 5 5.62 7.42 14.94
CA ASN A 5 6.77 7.52 15.81
C ASN A 5 7.78 8.49 15.19
N ALA A 6 8.32 9.40 16.02
CA ALA A 6 9.23 10.44 15.53
C ALA A 6 10.49 9.87 14.86
N GLY A 7 11.01 8.76 15.39
CA GLY A 7 12.17 8.09 14.79
C GLY A 7 11.88 7.54 13.40
N LEU A 8 10.70 6.97 13.20
CA LEU A 8 10.24 6.51 11.87
C LEU A 8 10.01 7.70 10.95
N ALA A 9 9.28 8.70 11.43
CA ALA A 9 8.94 9.89 10.63
C ALA A 9 10.20 10.57 10.10
N SER A 10 11.27 10.61 10.88
CA SER A 10 12.54 11.23 10.47
C SER A 10 13.27 10.46 9.37
N ARG A 11 12.96 9.18 9.18
CA ARG A 11 13.60 8.33 8.16
C ARG A 11 12.85 8.31 6.83
N LEU A 12 11.62 8.82 6.82
CA LEU A 12 10.81 8.85 5.61
C LEU A 12 11.22 9.98 4.68
N LYS A 13 11.40 9.66 3.42
CA LYS A 13 11.57 10.66 2.35
C LYS A 13 10.24 10.81 1.63
N ARG A 14 9.69 11.99 1.73
CA ARG A 14 8.40 12.33 1.13
C ARG A 14 8.62 13.16 -0.12
N ASP A 15 7.69 13.03 -1.08
CA ASP A 15 7.71 13.92 -2.24
C ASP A 15 7.22 15.32 -1.86
N ALA A 16 7.08 16.21 -2.86
CA ALA A 16 6.66 17.60 -2.63
C ALA A 16 5.26 17.69 -2.01
N ASN A 17 4.44 16.63 -2.12
CA ASN A 17 3.08 16.59 -1.59
C ASN A 17 3.00 15.84 -0.27
N GLY A 18 4.13 15.46 0.31
CA GLY A 18 4.16 14.71 1.56
C GLY A 18 3.85 13.23 1.42
N LEU A 19 4.01 12.67 0.21
CA LEU A 19 3.64 11.29 -0.10
C LEU A 19 4.87 10.43 -0.36
N PHE A 20 4.68 9.13 -0.12
CA PHE A 20 5.65 8.09 -0.47
C PHE A 20 4.90 6.87 -0.98
N ALA A 21 5.61 6.03 -1.74
CA ALA A 21 4.99 4.87 -2.37
C ALA A 21 4.80 3.72 -1.39
N ALA A 22 3.72 2.97 -1.60
CA ALA A 22 3.44 1.72 -0.90
C ALA A 22 3.30 0.61 -1.94
N VAL A 23 4.21 -0.35 -1.90
CA VAL A 23 4.14 -1.56 -2.70
C VAL A 23 3.44 -2.61 -1.86
N VAL A 24 2.43 -3.27 -2.42
CA VAL A 24 1.60 -4.22 -1.69
C VAL A 24 1.77 -5.61 -2.30
N GLN A 25 2.16 -6.56 -1.45
CA GLN A 25 2.52 -7.92 -1.83
C GLN A 25 1.65 -8.90 -1.05
N GLU A 26 1.20 -9.95 -1.74
CA GLU A 26 0.44 -11.02 -1.08
C GLU A 26 1.35 -11.90 -0.25
N ARG A 27 0.96 -12.11 1.01
CA ARG A 27 1.66 -13.04 1.90
C ARG A 27 1.50 -14.47 1.38
N GLY A 28 2.58 -15.21 1.39
CA GLY A 28 2.61 -16.62 0.99
C GLY A 28 3.02 -16.83 -0.45
N THR A 29 2.55 -16.00 -1.39
CA THR A 29 2.89 -16.13 -2.81
C THR A 29 3.98 -15.18 -3.25
N GLY A 30 4.10 -14.04 -2.58
CA GLY A 30 5.00 -12.98 -2.99
C GLY A 30 4.51 -12.16 -4.17
N GLN A 31 3.28 -12.40 -4.64
CA GLN A 31 2.74 -11.66 -5.77
C GLN A 31 2.56 -10.18 -5.40
N VAL A 32 3.05 -9.28 -6.26
CA VAL A 32 2.78 -7.85 -6.10
C VAL A 32 1.36 -7.58 -6.58
N LEU A 33 0.54 -7.01 -5.69
CA LEU A 33 -0.88 -6.79 -5.94
C LEU A 33 -1.17 -5.42 -6.49
N MET A 34 -0.51 -4.40 -5.96
CA MET A 34 -0.76 -3.01 -6.35
C MET A 34 0.35 -2.09 -5.83
N VAL A 35 0.35 -0.87 -6.32
CA VAL A 35 1.13 0.23 -5.76
C VAL A 35 0.17 1.37 -5.48
N ALA A 36 0.30 1.96 -4.30
CA ALA A 36 -0.52 3.08 -3.89
C ALA A 36 0.36 4.14 -3.21
N TRP A 37 -0.27 5.19 -2.72
CA TRP A 37 0.43 6.28 -2.03
C TRP A 37 -0.03 6.35 -0.58
N MET A 38 0.88 6.77 0.28
CA MET A 38 0.58 7.05 1.68
C MET A 38 1.15 8.40 2.06
N ASN A 39 0.45 9.08 2.96
CA ASN A 39 1.04 10.16 3.75
C ASN A 39 1.33 9.61 5.16
N ASP A 40 1.85 10.46 6.03
CA ASP A 40 2.19 10.04 7.39
C ASP A 40 0.99 9.47 8.14
N ASP A 41 -0.18 10.09 8.01
CA ASP A 41 -1.39 9.64 8.70
C ASP A 41 -1.86 8.27 8.19
N ALA A 42 -1.79 8.04 6.88
CA ALA A 42 -2.18 6.74 6.30
C ALA A 42 -1.28 5.63 6.81
N LEU A 43 0.03 5.87 6.87
CA LEU A 43 0.97 4.88 7.41
C LEU A 43 0.72 4.65 8.90
N ALA A 44 0.51 5.71 9.68
CA ALA A 44 0.25 5.59 11.11
C ALA A 44 -1.00 4.75 11.37
N ARG A 45 -2.07 4.96 10.62
CA ARG A 45 -3.30 4.18 10.75
C ARG A 45 -3.09 2.73 10.36
N THR A 46 -2.34 2.48 9.28
CA THR A 46 -2.01 1.11 8.86
C THR A 46 -1.25 0.36 9.95
N LEU A 47 -0.25 1.00 10.55
CA LEU A 47 0.55 0.39 11.61
C LEU A 47 -0.28 0.13 12.87
N GLU A 48 -1.23 0.99 13.17
CA GLU A 48 -2.08 0.86 14.36
C GLU A 48 -3.17 -0.18 14.19
N THR A 49 -3.86 -0.16 13.04
CA THR A 49 -5.08 -0.96 12.84
C THR A 49 -4.83 -2.28 12.12
N ARG A 50 -3.72 -2.41 11.42
CA ARG A 50 -3.42 -3.49 10.47
C ARG A 50 -4.38 -3.53 9.27
N GLN A 51 -5.22 -2.53 9.10
CA GLN A 51 -6.04 -2.34 7.90
C GLN A 51 -5.28 -1.41 6.96
N ALA A 52 -4.98 -1.88 5.74
CA ALA A 52 -4.22 -1.08 4.79
C ALA A 52 -4.97 0.21 4.46
N THR A 53 -4.32 1.32 4.71
CA THR A 53 -4.88 2.66 4.54
C THR A 53 -3.93 3.46 3.66
N TYR A 54 -4.48 4.10 2.64
CA TYR A 54 -3.73 4.81 1.61
C TYR A 54 -4.20 6.24 1.48
N TYR A 55 -3.51 7.01 0.65
CA TYR A 55 -3.90 8.38 0.33
C TYR A 55 -4.19 8.49 -1.16
N SER A 56 -5.37 8.99 -1.51
CA SER A 56 -5.76 9.21 -2.91
C SER A 56 -5.29 10.57 -3.37
N ARG A 57 -4.39 10.61 -4.35
CA ARG A 57 -3.89 11.86 -4.91
C ARG A 57 -4.99 12.61 -5.67
N SER A 58 -5.84 11.88 -6.37
CA SER A 58 -6.90 12.51 -7.18
C SER A 58 -8.02 13.10 -6.35
N ARG A 59 -8.33 12.47 -5.20
CA ARG A 59 -9.40 12.94 -4.32
C ARG A 59 -8.90 13.78 -3.15
N GLY A 60 -7.58 13.78 -2.90
CA GLY A 60 -7.00 14.53 -1.79
C GLY A 60 -7.41 14.03 -0.43
N GLU A 61 -7.64 12.71 -0.27
CA GLU A 61 -8.11 12.15 0.99
C GLU A 61 -7.56 10.75 1.25
N GLN A 62 -7.57 10.35 2.52
CA GLN A 62 -7.26 8.98 2.92
C GLN A 62 -8.40 8.05 2.53
N TRP A 63 -8.04 6.79 2.31
CA TRP A 63 -9.04 5.72 2.11
C TRP A 63 -8.51 4.41 2.68
N VAL A 64 -9.43 3.65 3.30
CA VAL A 64 -9.13 2.32 3.81
C VAL A 64 -9.47 1.33 2.71
N LYS A 65 -8.49 0.49 2.34
CA LYS A 65 -8.68 -0.50 1.28
C LYS A 65 -9.83 -1.43 1.65
N GLY A 66 -10.82 -1.52 0.76
CA GLY A 66 -11.94 -2.43 0.92
C GLY A 66 -13.06 -1.93 1.85
N ALA A 67 -13.00 -0.69 2.32
CA ALA A 67 -14.02 -0.16 3.23
C ALA A 67 -15.43 -0.19 2.62
N THR A 68 -15.53 -0.01 1.30
CA THR A 68 -16.81 -0.05 0.58
C THR A 68 -17.01 -1.40 -0.12
N SER A 69 -15.97 -1.91 -0.80
CA SER A 69 -16.08 -3.13 -1.62
C SER A 69 -16.01 -4.43 -0.82
N GLY A 70 -15.48 -4.39 0.40
CA GLY A 70 -15.19 -5.57 1.19
C GLY A 70 -13.87 -6.25 0.83
N HIS A 71 -13.17 -5.80 -0.21
CA HIS A 71 -11.88 -6.36 -0.63
C HIS A 71 -10.75 -5.76 0.20
N THR A 72 -10.73 -6.10 1.49
CA THR A 72 -9.81 -5.56 2.47
C THR A 72 -8.42 -6.18 2.35
N GLN A 73 -7.45 -5.50 2.96
CA GLN A 73 -6.08 -5.99 3.09
C GLN A 73 -5.70 -5.98 4.56
N TYR A 74 -5.48 -7.16 5.13
CA TYR A 74 -4.93 -7.29 6.48
C TYR A 74 -3.41 -7.27 6.39
N VAL A 75 -2.78 -6.34 7.09
CA VAL A 75 -1.33 -6.12 6.98
C VAL A 75 -0.58 -6.96 8.01
N HIS A 76 0.24 -7.88 7.53
CA HIS A 76 1.10 -8.71 8.38
C HIS A 76 2.40 -8.03 8.71
N SER A 77 3.03 -7.37 7.74
CA SER A 77 4.29 -6.69 7.94
C SER A 77 4.37 -5.43 7.09
N VAL A 78 5.15 -4.47 7.57
CA VAL A 78 5.49 -3.24 6.85
C VAL A 78 6.98 -3.06 6.95
N ARG A 79 7.65 -2.88 5.82
CA ARG A 79 9.09 -2.66 5.76
C ARG A 79 9.37 -1.36 5.02
N LEU A 80 10.34 -0.62 5.51
CA LEU A 80 10.81 0.60 4.86
C LEU A 80 12.02 0.25 4.00
N ASP A 81 12.07 0.78 2.78
CA ASP A 81 13.21 0.51 1.91
C ASP A 81 14.46 1.28 2.38
N CYS A 82 15.60 1.01 1.72
CA CYS A 82 16.91 1.46 2.22
C CYS A 82 17.08 2.98 2.24
N ASP A 83 16.39 3.70 1.35
CA ASP A 83 16.47 5.16 1.32
C ASP A 83 15.22 5.86 1.85
N GLY A 84 14.24 5.09 2.32
CA GLY A 84 13.11 5.65 3.06
C GLY A 84 12.00 6.27 2.24
N ASP A 85 11.93 6.01 0.94
CA ASP A 85 10.90 6.62 0.07
C ASP A 85 9.76 5.67 -0.30
N THR A 86 9.84 4.41 0.11
CA THR A 86 8.86 3.37 -0.24
C THR A 86 8.68 2.41 0.93
N VAL A 87 7.45 2.02 1.18
CA VAL A 87 7.15 0.94 2.13
C VAL A 87 6.64 -0.29 1.40
N LEU A 88 6.97 -1.46 1.92
CA LEU A 88 6.47 -2.74 1.42
C LEU A 88 5.49 -3.29 2.45
N LEU A 89 4.24 -3.47 2.04
CA LEU A 89 3.20 -4.10 2.84
C LEU A 89 3.03 -5.54 2.40
N GLU A 90 3.11 -6.46 3.36
CA GLU A 90 2.76 -7.87 3.13
C GLU A 90 1.39 -8.12 3.74
N VAL A 91 0.42 -8.54 2.89
CA VAL A 91 -0.99 -8.54 3.28
C VAL A 91 -1.68 -9.87 2.96
N ASP A 92 -2.79 -10.11 3.67
CA ASP A 92 -3.83 -11.03 3.22
C ASP A 92 -4.89 -10.22 2.46
N GLN A 93 -5.05 -10.50 1.18
CA GLN A 93 -6.02 -9.83 0.32
C GLN A 93 -7.33 -10.61 0.29
N VAL A 94 -8.43 -9.94 0.60
CA VAL A 94 -9.77 -10.49 0.42
C VAL A 94 -10.28 -10.07 -0.96
N GLY A 95 -10.59 -11.03 -1.81
CA GLY A 95 -11.03 -10.77 -3.18
C GLY A 95 -9.93 -10.19 -4.06
N ALA A 96 -10.34 -9.51 -5.14
CA ALA A 96 -9.40 -8.92 -6.08
C ALA A 96 -8.84 -7.59 -5.56
N ALA A 97 -7.54 -7.37 -5.77
CA ALA A 97 -6.90 -6.12 -5.35
C ALA A 97 -7.28 -4.95 -6.27
N CYS A 98 -7.45 -5.22 -7.56
CA CYS A 98 -7.77 -4.19 -8.55
C CYS A 98 -9.27 -3.96 -8.66
N HIS A 99 -9.69 -2.70 -8.83
CA HIS A 99 -11.10 -2.35 -9.01
C HIS A 99 -11.70 -2.93 -10.29
N THR A 100 -10.86 -3.37 -11.24
CA THR A 100 -11.30 -4.05 -12.46
C THR A 100 -11.70 -5.51 -12.22
N GLY A 101 -11.45 -6.06 -11.04
CA GLY A 101 -11.68 -7.46 -10.70
C GLY A 101 -10.48 -8.37 -10.85
N ASP A 102 -9.36 -7.87 -11.33
CA ASP A 102 -8.10 -8.63 -11.39
C ASP A 102 -7.50 -8.82 -10.00
N ASP A 103 -6.90 -9.97 -9.75
CA ASP A 103 -6.23 -10.25 -8.48
C ASP A 103 -5.12 -9.25 -8.20
N SER A 104 -4.38 -8.88 -9.23
CA SER A 104 -3.32 -7.87 -9.16
C SER A 104 -3.60 -6.75 -10.16
N CYS A 105 -3.29 -5.51 -9.76
CA CYS A 105 -3.35 -4.39 -10.70
C CYS A 105 -2.39 -4.56 -11.88
N PHE A 106 -1.35 -5.38 -11.72
CA PHE A 106 -0.37 -5.63 -12.76
C PHE A 106 -0.78 -6.71 -13.75
N ASP A 107 -1.96 -7.32 -13.56
CA ASP A 107 -2.53 -8.24 -14.55
C ASP A 107 -3.23 -7.51 -15.70
N ALA A 108 -3.49 -6.22 -15.54
CA ALA A 108 -4.33 -5.46 -16.47
C ALA A 108 -3.68 -5.26 -17.84
N ASP A 109 -2.34 -5.10 -17.89
CA ASP A 109 -1.66 -4.74 -19.15
C ASP A 109 -0.22 -5.24 -19.13
N VAL A 110 0.04 -6.31 -19.85
CA VAL A 110 1.36 -6.93 -19.91
C VAL A 110 2.12 -6.33 -21.11
N LEU A 111 3.14 -5.54 -20.82
CA LEU A 111 3.94 -4.87 -21.85
C LEU A 111 5.01 -5.79 -22.46
N LEU A 112 5.50 -6.74 -21.67
CA LEU A 112 6.48 -7.73 -22.11
C LEU A 112 6.18 -9.02 -21.36
N ALA A 113 5.79 -10.05 -22.09
CA ALA A 113 5.49 -11.35 -21.50
C ALA A 113 6.78 -12.11 -21.20
N PRO A 114 6.78 -12.99 -20.16
CA PRO A 114 7.95 -13.81 -19.87
C PRO A 114 8.22 -14.78 -21.00
N GLU A 115 9.47 -15.11 -21.20
CA GLU A 115 9.88 -16.18 -22.12
C GLU A 115 9.47 -17.53 -21.57
N LYS A 116 9.20 -18.46 -22.45
CA LYS A 116 8.85 -19.82 -22.06
C LYS A 116 10.09 -20.61 -21.65
#